data_2fc19c820019d010ff1e118945b551bc
#
_entry.id   2fc19c820019d010ff1e118945b551bc
#
_cell.length_a   1.000
_cell.length_b   1.000
_cell.length_c   1.000
_cell.angle_alpha   90.00
_cell.angle_beta   90.00
_cell.angle_gamma   90.00
#
_symmetry.space_group_name_H-M   'P 1'
#
loop_
_entity.id
_entity.type
_entity.pdbx_description
1 polymer ?
#
loop_
_entity_poly.entity_id
_entity_poly.type
_entity_poly.pdbx_seq_one_letter_code
_entity_poly.pdbx_strand_id
1 'polypeptide(L)'
;ICYAQRNKAEYWAEVLQCWYNTNRTMDHDHNHIHTREQLRVYDPAAAALCEEVLGNGKWRFVSPRDRAGKKHLKGYDPSAAPKVSLLPHIETAAYDYYDNYWKDFWQRLADKHLGK
;
A
#
# COMPACT_ATOMS: atom_id res chain seq x y z
N ILE A 1 15.27 -3.42 1.46
CA ILE A 1 15.29 -2.49 0.31
C ILE A 1 13.86 -2.39 -0.19
N CYS A 2 13.33 -1.16 -0.25
CA CYS A 2 11.99 -0.91 -0.79
C CYS A 2 11.93 -1.33 -2.27
N TYR A 3 10.78 -1.86 -2.70
CA TYR A 3 10.59 -2.37 -4.06
C TYR A 3 10.93 -1.32 -5.13
N ALA A 4 10.51 -0.08 -4.91
CA ALA A 4 10.84 1.06 -5.76
C ALA A 4 12.35 1.32 -5.96
N GLN A 5 13.20 0.83 -5.06
CA GLN A 5 14.66 1.03 -5.14
C GLN A 5 15.38 -0.01 -6.01
N ARG A 6 14.67 -1.02 -6.53
CA ARG A 6 15.28 -2.11 -7.30
C ARG A 6 15.77 -1.63 -8.67
N ASN A 7 14.94 -0.88 -9.36
CA ASN A 7 15.27 -0.28 -10.67
C ASN A 7 14.24 0.80 -11.04
N LYS A 8 14.52 1.54 -12.12
CA LYS A 8 13.66 2.63 -12.58
C LYS A 8 12.24 2.20 -13.02
N ALA A 9 12.07 0.98 -13.50
CA ALA A 9 10.76 0.49 -13.92
C ALA A 9 9.89 0.18 -12.70
N GLU A 10 10.46 -0.45 -11.67
CA GLU A 10 9.77 -0.70 -10.41
C GLU A 10 9.46 0.61 -9.67
N TYR A 11 10.41 1.54 -9.66
CA TYR A 11 10.16 2.87 -9.11
C TYR A 11 8.96 3.54 -9.78
N TRP A 12 8.91 3.55 -11.11
CA TRP A 12 7.80 4.14 -11.85
C TRP A 12 6.47 3.43 -11.57
N ALA A 13 6.48 2.09 -11.52
CA ALA A 13 5.29 1.31 -11.18
C ALA A 13 4.74 1.64 -9.79
N GLU A 14 5.61 1.72 -8.78
CA GLU A 14 5.24 2.10 -7.41
C GLU A 14 4.68 3.54 -7.34
N VAL A 15 5.32 4.47 -8.04
CA VAL A 15 4.86 5.86 -8.13
C VAL A 15 3.45 5.95 -8.73
N LEU A 16 3.18 5.21 -9.82
CA LEU A 16 1.86 5.14 -10.44
C LEU A 16 0.81 4.55 -9.48
N GLN A 17 1.16 3.51 -8.74
CA GLN A 17 0.29 2.93 -7.75
C GLN A 17 -0.06 3.94 -6.64
N CYS A 18 0.93 4.68 -6.15
CA CYS A 18 0.69 5.77 -5.19
C CYS A 18 -0.20 6.87 -5.79
N TRP A 19 0.01 7.24 -7.07
CA TRP A 19 -0.78 8.28 -7.74
C TRP A 19 -2.28 7.98 -7.78
N TYR A 20 -2.64 6.70 -7.85
CA TYR A 20 -4.03 6.24 -7.87
C TYR A 20 -4.50 5.65 -6.53
N ASN A 21 -3.72 5.73 -5.46
CA ASN A 21 -4.01 5.15 -4.13
C ASN A 21 -4.22 3.62 -4.20
N THR A 22 -3.44 2.93 -5.02
CA THR A 22 -3.52 1.47 -5.20
C THR A 22 -2.33 0.74 -4.60
N ASN A 23 -1.32 1.48 -4.12
CA ASN A 23 -0.10 0.85 -3.65
C ASN A 23 -0.31 0.09 -2.35
N ARG A 24 0.48 -0.95 -2.19
CA ARG A 24 0.63 -1.66 -0.92
C ARG A 24 1.42 -0.79 0.06
N THR A 25 1.29 -1.07 1.33
CA THR A 25 1.95 -0.29 2.37
C THR A 25 2.31 -1.14 3.58
N MET A 26 3.40 -0.76 4.25
CA MET A 26 3.81 -1.30 5.54
C MET A 26 4.08 -2.81 5.55
N ASP A 27 4.61 -3.34 4.45
CA ASP A 27 5.01 -4.74 4.34
C ASP A 27 6.52 -4.90 4.10
N HIS A 28 6.99 -6.08 3.72
CA HIS A 28 8.41 -6.41 3.63
C HIS A 28 9.20 -5.59 2.58
N ASP A 29 8.53 -5.01 1.60
CA ASP A 29 9.15 -4.22 0.53
C ASP A 29 8.40 -2.94 0.14
N HIS A 30 7.31 -2.60 0.85
CA HIS A 30 6.58 -1.36 0.67
C HIS A 30 6.62 -0.52 1.96
N ASN A 31 6.99 0.74 1.82
CA ASN A 31 7.04 1.70 2.92
C ASN A 31 5.66 2.27 3.26
N HIS A 32 5.62 3.39 3.97
CA HIS A 32 4.38 4.07 4.38
C HIS A 32 3.73 4.90 3.26
N ILE A 33 4.39 5.06 2.10
CA ILE A 33 3.87 5.88 0.99
C ILE A 33 2.98 5.03 0.09
N HIS A 34 1.68 5.31 0.07
CA HIS A 34 0.71 4.56 -0.72
C HIS A 34 -0.43 5.42 -1.28
N THR A 35 -0.43 6.73 -0.98
CA THR A 35 -1.41 7.67 -1.51
C THR A 35 -0.78 8.80 -2.31
N ARG A 36 -1.56 9.46 -3.17
CA ARG A 36 -1.10 10.63 -3.94
C ARG A 36 -0.66 11.77 -3.03
N GLU A 37 -1.38 11.99 -1.96
CA GLU A 37 -1.10 13.04 -1.00
C GLU A 37 0.26 12.80 -0.31
N GLN A 38 0.52 11.57 0.10
CA GLN A 38 1.81 11.17 0.66
C GLN A 38 2.94 11.26 -0.38
N LEU A 39 2.69 10.82 -1.63
CA LEU A 39 3.66 10.93 -2.71
C LEU A 39 4.07 12.38 -2.96
N ARG A 40 3.13 13.31 -2.98
CA ARG A 40 3.42 14.74 -3.18
C ARG A 40 4.33 15.33 -2.12
N VAL A 41 4.26 14.82 -0.92
CA VAL A 41 5.13 15.27 0.19
C VAL A 41 6.48 14.57 0.15
N TYR A 42 6.48 13.28 -0.11
CA TYR A 42 7.67 12.44 -0.06
C TYR A 42 8.55 12.58 -1.29
N ASP A 43 7.95 12.61 -2.47
CA ASP A 43 8.64 12.73 -3.76
C ASP A 43 7.86 13.67 -4.71
N PRO A 44 8.00 14.99 -4.51
CA PRO A 44 7.27 15.97 -5.29
C PRO A 44 7.64 15.95 -6.78
N ALA A 45 8.86 15.53 -7.14
CA ALA A 45 9.28 15.43 -8.54
C ALA A 45 8.55 14.29 -9.26
N ALA A 46 8.46 13.12 -8.63
CA ALA A 46 7.69 12.01 -9.16
C ALA A 46 6.19 12.35 -9.25
N ALA A 47 5.65 13.04 -8.25
CA ALA A 47 4.26 13.48 -8.28
C ALA A 47 3.99 14.49 -9.42
N ALA A 48 4.90 15.43 -9.67
CA ALA A 48 4.80 16.36 -10.79
C ALA A 48 4.83 15.64 -12.14
N LEU A 49 5.71 14.66 -12.30
CA LEU A 49 5.76 13.84 -13.50
C LEU A 49 4.48 13.04 -13.71
N CYS A 50 3.91 12.47 -12.64
CA CYS A 50 2.60 11.81 -12.73
C CYS A 50 1.51 12.76 -13.17
N GLU A 51 1.49 13.98 -12.65
CA GLU A 51 0.51 15.00 -13.02
C GLU A 51 0.64 15.40 -14.49
N GLU A 52 1.87 15.56 -15.00
CA GLU A 52 2.16 15.87 -16.39
C GLU A 52 1.69 14.76 -17.33
N VAL A 53 2.01 13.50 -17.02
CA VAL A 53 1.77 12.35 -17.91
C VAL A 53 0.32 11.85 -17.82
N LEU A 54 -0.27 11.85 -16.64
CA LEU A 54 -1.56 11.19 -16.34
C LEU A 54 -2.70 12.18 -16.03
N GLY A 55 -2.35 13.44 -15.89
CA GLY A 55 -3.27 14.47 -15.46
C GLY A 55 -3.63 14.40 -13.97
N ASN A 56 -4.35 15.40 -13.50
CA ASN A 56 -4.75 15.53 -12.10
C ASN A 56 -6.23 15.20 -11.86
N GLY A 57 -6.72 14.15 -12.53
CA GLY A 57 -8.09 13.67 -12.35
C GLY A 57 -8.38 13.25 -10.91
N LYS A 58 -9.67 13.35 -10.53
CA LYS A 58 -10.12 13.05 -9.15
C LYS A 58 -10.24 11.55 -8.85
N TRP A 59 -10.16 10.70 -9.86
CA TRP A 59 -10.31 9.26 -9.64
C TRP A 59 -9.22 8.72 -8.73
N ARG A 60 -9.63 7.90 -7.78
CA ARG A 60 -8.77 7.13 -6.88
C ARG A 60 -9.32 5.73 -6.79
N PHE A 61 -8.44 4.78 -6.61
CA PHE A 61 -8.86 3.42 -6.29
C PHE A 61 -9.55 3.40 -4.92
N VAL A 62 -10.63 2.66 -4.88
CA VAL A 62 -11.32 2.31 -3.63
C VAL A 62 -11.35 0.81 -3.53
N SER A 63 -10.88 0.26 -2.40
CA SER A 63 -10.94 -1.18 -2.18
C SER A 63 -12.34 -1.73 -2.43
N PRO A 64 -12.50 -2.89 -3.08
CA PRO A 64 -13.81 -3.50 -3.24
C PRO A 64 -14.61 -3.63 -1.95
N ARG A 65 -13.94 -3.81 -0.81
CA ARG A 65 -14.58 -3.87 0.51
C ARG A 65 -15.22 -2.56 0.94
N ASP A 66 -14.65 -1.44 0.48
CA ASP A 66 -15.03 -0.08 0.88
C ASP A 66 -15.94 0.61 -0.16
N ARG A 67 -16.22 -0.04 -1.28
CA ARG A 67 -17.07 0.52 -2.34
C ARG A 67 -18.52 0.58 -1.89
N ALA A 68 -19.13 1.76 -2.06
CA ALA A 68 -20.56 1.94 -1.83
C ALA A 68 -21.38 0.94 -2.66
N GLY A 69 -22.37 0.28 -2.00
CA GLY A 69 -23.22 -0.73 -2.62
C GLY A 69 -22.52 -2.03 -2.99
N LYS A 70 -21.23 -2.16 -2.72
CA LYS A 70 -20.37 -3.34 -2.93
C LYS A 70 -20.50 -4.03 -4.30
N LYS A 71 -21.22 -3.45 -5.27
CA LYS A 71 -21.39 -3.91 -6.65
C LYS A 71 -21.31 -5.45 -6.82
N HIS A 72 -20.23 -5.93 -7.48
CA HIS A 72 -19.97 -7.37 -7.68
C HIS A 72 -19.72 -8.16 -6.39
N LEU A 73 -19.45 -7.49 -5.26
CA LEU A 73 -19.33 -8.11 -3.95
C LEU A 73 -20.65 -8.05 -3.14
N LYS A 74 -21.76 -7.62 -3.75
CA LYS A 74 -23.05 -7.60 -3.06
C LYS A 74 -23.41 -9.01 -2.56
N GLY A 75 -23.64 -9.13 -1.27
CA GLY A 75 -23.91 -10.41 -0.61
C GLY A 75 -22.67 -11.23 -0.23
N TYR A 76 -21.45 -10.81 -0.60
CA TYR A 76 -20.23 -11.46 -0.14
C TYR A 76 -19.96 -11.11 1.32
N ASP A 77 -19.83 -12.14 2.13
CA ASP A 77 -19.42 -12.04 3.54
C ASP A 77 -17.98 -12.61 3.68
N PRO A 78 -16.97 -11.76 3.94
CA PRO A 78 -15.60 -12.23 4.13
C PRO A 78 -15.46 -13.18 5.33
N SER A 79 -16.34 -13.09 6.33
CA SER A 79 -16.29 -13.96 7.52
C SER A 79 -16.70 -15.39 7.20
N ALA A 80 -17.51 -15.57 6.14
CA ALA A 80 -17.95 -16.88 5.66
C ALA A 80 -16.96 -17.54 4.70
N ALA A 81 -15.89 -16.85 4.31
CA ALA A 81 -14.87 -17.43 3.43
C ALA A 81 -14.17 -18.60 4.12
N PRO A 82 -13.82 -19.68 3.37
CA PRO A 82 -13.02 -20.76 3.90
C PRO A 82 -11.72 -20.22 4.52
N LYS A 83 -11.43 -20.65 5.73
CA LYS A 83 -10.18 -20.28 6.42
C LYS A 83 -9.17 -21.40 6.20
N VAL A 84 -7.96 -21.01 5.82
CA VAL A 84 -6.83 -21.92 5.81
C VAL A 84 -6.39 -22.10 7.27
N SER A 85 -6.36 -23.34 7.74
CA SER A 85 -5.79 -23.65 9.04
C SER A 85 -4.31 -24.01 8.86
N LEU A 86 -3.45 -23.22 9.46
CA LEU A 86 -2.01 -23.49 9.51
C LEU A 86 -1.66 -24.11 10.87
N LEU A 87 -0.49 -24.77 10.93
CA LEU A 87 0.05 -25.17 12.22
C LEU A 87 0.27 -23.92 13.09
N PRO A 88 -0.07 -23.97 14.39
CA PRO A 88 -0.07 -22.78 15.25
C PRO A 88 1.23 -21.96 15.21
N HIS A 89 2.39 -22.64 15.20
CA HIS A 89 3.69 -21.95 15.15
C HIS A 89 3.95 -21.27 13.81
N ILE A 90 3.39 -21.78 12.71
CA ILE A 90 3.50 -21.17 11.37
C ILE A 90 2.56 -19.97 11.29
N GLU A 91 1.35 -20.11 11.81
CA GLU A 91 0.36 -19.02 11.83
C GLU A 91 0.86 -17.83 12.65
N THR A 92 1.39 -18.09 13.84
CA THR A 92 1.97 -17.03 14.68
C THR A 92 3.17 -16.36 14.02
N ALA A 93 4.11 -17.13 13.49
CA ALA A 93 5.30 -16.58 12.83
C ALA A 93 4.95 -15.75 11.59
N ALA A 94 4.01 -16.20 10.78
CA ALA A 94 3.55 -15.47 9.60
C ALA A 94 2.85 -14.16 10.01
N TYR A 95 1.99 -14.21 11.01
CA TYR A 95 1.30 -13.04 11.53
C TYR A 95 2.28 -12.00 12.08
N ASP A 96 3.21 -12.40 12.96
CA ASP A 96 4.21 -11.53 13.54
C ASP A 96 5.11 -10.90 12.48
N TYR A 97 5.53 -11.69 11.49
CA TYR A 97 6.42 -11.22 10.44
C TYR A 97 5.73 -10.25 9.48
N TYR A 98 4.54 -10.59 8.98
CA TYR A 98 3.88 -9.79 7.95
C TYR A 98 3.01 -8.67 8.50
N ASP A 99 2.35 -8.88 9.63
CA ASP A 99 1.37 -7.93 10.14
C ASP A 99 1.93 -6.98 11.20
N ASN A 100 2.97 -7.39 11.94
CA ASN A 100 3.54 -6.57 13.02
C ASN A 100 4.93 -6.06 12.70
N TYR A 101 5.90 -6.96 12.48
CA TYR A 101 7.30 -6.57 12.33
C TYR A 101 7.52 -5.47 11.28
N TRP A 102 6.96 -5.64 10.08
CA TRP A 102 7.15 -4.69 8.99
C TRP A 102 6.38 -3.40 9.17
N LYS A 103 5.19 -3.45 9.77
CA LYS A 103 4.45 -2.24 10.16
C LYS A 103 5.25 -1.40 11.13
N ASP A 104 5.76 -2.01 12.20
CA ASP A 104 6.57 -1.31 13.21
C ASP A 104 7.86 -0.76 12.61
N PHE A 105 8.53 -1.51 11.75
CA PHE A 105 9.74 -1.07 11.07
C PHE A 105 9.49 0.18 10.22
N TRP A 106 8.48 0.13 9.37
CA TRP A 106 8.17 1.26 8.48
C TRP A 106 7.57 2.45 9.23
N GLN A 107 6.82 2.21 10.31
CA GLN A 107 6.31 3.28 11.15
C GLN A 107 7.45 4.06 11.81
N ARG A 108 8.44 3.40 12.36
CA ARG A 108 9.63 4.06 12.93
C ARG A 108 10.40 4.89 11.91
N LEU A 109 10.51 4.38 10.67
CA LEU A 109 11.15 5.15 9.58
C LEU A 109 10.30 6.35 9.17
N ALA A 110 8.99 6.20 9.09
CA ALA A 110 8.08 7.29 8.80
C ALA A 110 8.15 8.40 9.86
N ASP A 111 8.13 8.03 11.13
CA ASP A 111 8.22 8.98 12.24
C ASP A 111 9.54 9.73 12.21
N LYS A 112 10.65 9.03 11.98
CA LYS A 112 11.96 9.66 11.80
C LYS A 112 11.99 10.63 10.61
N HIS A 113 11.37 10.26 9.51
CA HIS A 113 11.30 11.10 8.29
C HIS A 113 10.44 12.35 8.50
N LEU A 114 9.36 12.22 9.25
CA LEU A 114 8.43 13.30 9.55
C LEU A 114 8.84 14.13 10.78
N GLY A 115 9.95 13.81 11.42
CA GLY A 115 10.46 14.54 12.59
C GLY A 115 9.63 14.32 13.86
N LYS A 116 9.00 13.16 13.98
CA LYS A 116 8.22 12.78 15.16
C LYS A 116 9.04 11.96 16.15
#